data_2f2fd72d27024725a0113968d2aef214
#
_entry.id   2f2fd72d27024725a0113968d2aef214
#
_cell.length_a   1.000
_cell.length_b   1.000
_cell.length_c   1.000
_cell.angle_alpha   90.00
_cell.angle_beta   90.00
_cell.angle_gamma   90.00
#
_symmetry.space_group_name_H-M   'P 1'
#
loop_
_entity.id
_entity.type
_entity.pdbx_description
1 polymer ?
#
loop_
_entity_poly.entity_id
_entity_poly.type
_entity_poly.pdbx_seq_one_letter_code
_entity_poly.pdbx_strand_id
1 'polypeptide(L)'
;PTVAPAATDILPTPQQSVTITAADGNIFIRRGPGMQYNPVGILIKGTSAQVIAQDVLSDWVQINIPGQDTTGWVSIQTPYSKIDGDLSQLPDFTFTEWPAPAYIKNCTEHDMFITPGNTYLPSLYMNAQYLNEVQVDPGTYVAYDMFYPEEPEAQTLEIHEGMTGYITINGVGE
;
A
#
# COMPACT_ATOMS: atom_id res chain seq x y z
N PRO A 1 15.54 17.60 64.60
CA PRO A 1 15.90 16.96 63.36
C PRO A 1 14.66 16.48 62.63
N THR A 2 14.38 17.14 61.51
CA THR A 2 13.23 16.81 60.65
C THR A 2 13.74 15.78 59.66
N VAL A 3 13.19 14.59 59.69
CA VAL A 3 13.47 13.51 58.74
C VAL A 3 12.69 13.82 57.44
N ALA A 4 13.40 14.01 56.34
CA ALA A 4 12.81 14.15 55.03
C ALA A 4 12.17 12.82 54.58
N PRO A 5 10.98 12.84 53.94
CA PRO A 5 10.34 11.62 53.44
C PRO A 5 11.22 11.08 52.30
N ALA A 6 11.46 9.76 52.36
CA ALA A 6 12.15 9.03 51.30
C ALA A 6 11.34 9.11 50.00
N ALA A 7 11.97 9.47 48.92
CA ALA A 7 11.39 9.41 47.58
C ALA A 7 11.10 7.93 47.26
N THR A 8 9.85 7.63 47.04
CA THR A 8 9.42 6.31 46.55
C THR A 8 9.78 6.23 45.07
N ASP A 9 10.77 5.41 44.74
CA ASP A 9 11.05 5.06 43.34
C ASP A 9 9.83 4.36 42.77
N ILE A 10 9.10 5.07 41.92
CA ILE A 10 8.03 4.49 41.12
C ILE A 10 8.73 3.69 40.03
N LEU A 11 8.79 2.37 40.18
CA LEU A 11 9.20 1.49 39.09
C LEU A 11 8.29 1.76 37.88
N PRO A 12 8.84 1.98 36.69
CA PRO A 12 8.01 2.14 35.51
C PRO A 12 7.17 0.86 35.31
N THR A 13 5.86 1.04 35.26
CA THR A 13 4.94 -0.04 34.89
C THR A 13 5.39 -0.61 33.55
N PRO A 14 5.54 -1.92 33.39
CA PRO A 14 5.92 -2.53 32.13
C PRO A 14 4.89 -2.09 31.07
N GLN A 15 5.33 -1.28 30.12
CA GLN A 15 4.51 -0.86 28.99
C GLN A 15 4.21 -2.11 28.18
N GLN A 16 2.95 -2.51 28.14
CA GLN A 16 2.50 -3.70 27.44
C GLN A 16 2.79 -3.48 25.94
N SER A 17 3.70 -4.28 25.38
CA SER A 17 4.07 -4.15 23.97
C SER A 17 2.94 -4.68 23.10
N VAL A 18 2.48 -3.86 22.15
CA VAL A 18 1.51 -4.28 21.13
C VAL A 18 2.26 -5.00 20.02
N THR A 19 1.75 -6.14 19.60
CA THR A 19 2.34 -6.92 18.51
C THR A 19 1.29 -7.26 17.45
N ILE A 20 1.76 -7.38 16.20
CA ILE A 20 0.97 -7.93 15.09
C ILE A 20 1.62 -9.22 14.62
N THR A 21 0.81 -10.23 14.42
CA THR A 21 1.22 -11.56 13.95
C THR A 21 0.57 -11.85 12.60
N ALA A 22 1.36 -12.33 11.65
CA ALA A 22 0.88 -12.89 10.39
C ALA A 22 0.34 -14.32 10.66
N ALA A 23 -0.92 -14.43 11.11
CA ALA A 23 -1.48 -15.68 11.65
C ALA A 23 -1.81 -16.70 10.54
N ASP A 24 -2.58 -16.30 9.53
CA ASP A 24 -3.14 -17.22 8.53
C ASP A 24 -2.55 -17.08 7.13
N GLY A 25 -1.66 -16.12 6.92
CA GLY A 25 -0.99 -15.87 5.65
C GLY A 25 0.11 -14.84 5.78
N ASN A 26 0.86 -14.63 4.72
CA ASN A 26 1.86 -13.58 4.65
C ASN A 26 1.18 -12.21 4.55
N ILE A 27 1.77 -11.18 5.14
CA ILE A 27 1.28 -9.82 5.11
C ILE A 27 2.35 -8.93 4.48
N PHE A 28 1.99 -8.15 3.48
CA PHE A 28 2.90 -7.15 2.92
C PHE A 28 3.15 -6.02 3.92
N ILE A 29 4.42 -5.68 4.07
CA ILE A 29 4.87 -4.48 4.78
C ILE A 29 5.09 -3.41 3.72
N ARG A 30 4.44 -2.25 3.86
CA ARG A 30 4.51 -1.17 2.88
C ARG A 30 5.23 0.05 3.43
N ARG A 31 5.67 0.93 2.54
CA ARG A 31 6.35 2.19 2.90
C ARG A 31 5.42 3.17 3.63
N GLY A 32 4.14 3.14 3.33
CA GLY A 32 3.12 4.01 3.93
C GLY A 32 1.81 3.27 4.21
N PRO A 33 0.86 3.91 4.91
CA PRO A 33 -0.40 3.31 5.35
C PRO A 33 -1.44 3.26 4.23
N GLY A 34 -1.27 2.33 3.29
CA GLY A 34 -2.21 2.14 2.19
C GLY A 34 -1.67 1.22 1.10
N MET A 35 -2.58 0.69 0.29
CA MET A 35 -2.26 -0.19 -0.84
C MET A 35 -1.49 0.52 -1.95
N GLN A 36 -1.60 1.84 -2.04
CA GLN A 36 -0.92 2.69 -3.01
C GLN A 36 0.59 2.78 -2.79
N TYR A 37 1.09 2.49 -1.58
CA TYR A 37 2.51 2.54 -1.27
C TYR A 37 3.20 1.23 -1.62
N ASN A 38 4.45 1.31 -2.06
CA ASN A 38 5.24 0.15 -2.42
C ASN A 38 5.45 -0.82 -1.25
N PRO A 39 5.42 -2.14 -1.50
CA PRO A 39 5.88 -3.10 -0.52
C PRO A 39 7.38 -2.95 -0.28
N VAL A 40 7.78 -2.88 0.99
CA VAL A 40 9.17 -2.82 1.45
C VAL A 40 9.61 -4.10 2.15
N GLY A 41 8.67 -5.02 2.38
CA GLY A 41 8.94 -6.31 3.00
C GLY A 41 7.69 -7.17 3.11
N ILE A 42 7.86 -8.33 3.72
CA ILE A 42 6.79 -9.28 3.98
C ILE A 42 6.94 -9.80 5.42
N LEU A 43 5.87 -9.69 6.21
CA LEU A 43 5.75 -10.42 7.46
C LEU A 43 5.27 -11.84 7.14
N ILE A 44 6.15 -12.81 7.33
CA ILE A 44 5.91 -14.20 6.95
C ILE A 44 4.92 -14.84 7.92
N LYS A 45 4.07 -15.73 7.43
CA LYS A 45 3.13 -16.50 8.24
C LYS A 45 3.82 -17.12 9.47
N GLY A 46 3.21 -16.92 10.63
CA GLY A 46 3.72 -17.37 11.92
C GLY A 46 4.73 -16.43 12.57
N THR A 47 5.12 -15.33 11.94
CA THR A 47 5.99 -14.32 12.54
C THR A 47 5.22 -13.16 13.11
N SER A 48 5.81 -12.51 14.13
CA SER A 48 5.24 -11.33 14.79
C SER A 48 6.20 -10.16 14.69
N ALA A 49 5.65 -8.96 14.69
CA ALA A 49 6.40 -7.71 14.75
C ALA A 49 5.83 -6.79 15.82
N GLN A 50 6.69 -5.97 16.42
CA GLN A 50 6.26 -4.95 17.37
C GLN A 50 5.56 -3.82 16.65
N VAL A 51 4.38 -3.46 17.11
CA VAL A 51 3.65 -2.27 16.67
C VAL A 51 4.12 -1.08 17.49
N ILE A 52 4.44 0.02 16.82
CA ILE A 52 5.02 1.22 17.45
C ILE A 52 4.14 2.45 17.32
N ALA A 53 3.22 2.49 16.36
CA ALA A 53 2.26 3.57 16.16
C ALA A 53 1.06 3.09 15.36
N GLN A 54 -0.05 3.84 15.40
CA GLN A 54 -1.19 3.65 14.52
C GLN A 54 -1.42 4.89 13.67
N ASP A 55 -1.88 4.71 12.43
CA ASP A 55 -2.30 5.83 11.60
C ASP A 55 -3.70 6.28 11.99
N VAL A 56 -3.88 7.57 12.25
CA VAL A 56 -5.16 8.13 12.71
C VAL A 56 -6.23 8.21 11.60
N LEU A 57 -5.82 8.06 10.35
CA LEU A 57 -6.68 8.23 9.19
C LEU A 57 -7.05 6.90 8.53
N SER A 58 -6.42 5.80 8.94
CA SER A 58 -6.58 4.51 8.27
C SER A 58 -6.44 3.32 9.23
N ASP A 59 -6.78 2.14 8.75
CA ASP A 59 -6.62 0.89 9.49
C ASP A 59 -5.23 0.26 9.25
N TRP A 60 -4.20 1.07 9.43
CA TRP A 60 -2.80 0.67 9.27
C TRP A 60 -2.00 0.97 10.54
N VAL A 61 -1.08 0.09 10.85
CA VAL A 61 -0.17 0.25 11.98
C VAL A 61 1.28 0.23 11.51
N GLN A 62 2.11 1.03 12.17
CA GLN A 62 3.53 1.05 11.93
C GLN A 62 4.22 -0.01 12.79
N ILE A 63 5.11 -0.76 12.19
CA ILE A 63 5.85 -1.83 12.84
C ILE A 63 7.36 -1.63 12.67
N ASN A 64 8.12 -2.18 13.61
CA ASN A 64 9.54 -2.47 13.37
C ASN A 64 9.64 -3.69 12.45
N ILE A 65 10.34 -3.56 11.32
CA ILE A 65 10.51 -4.68 10.38
C ILE A 65 11.46 -5.71 11.01
N PRO A 66 11.03 -6.98 11.19
CA PRO A 66 11.86 -7.98 11.81
C PRO A 66 13.20 -8.16 11.09
N GLY A 67 14.31 -8.05 11.86
CA GLY A 67 15.68 -8.21 11.34
C GLY A 67 16.22 -6.99 10.58
N GLN A 68 15.55 -5.85 10.62
CA GLN A 68 15.99 -4.59 10.00
C GLN A 68 15.85 -3.43 10.99
N ASP A 69 16.71 -2.42 10.84
CA ASP A 69 16.62 -1.16 11.62
C ASP A 69 15.71 -0.14 10.93
N THR A 70 14.61 -0.62 10.36
CA THR A 70 13.65 0.20 9.62
C THR A 70 12.22 -0.13 10.03
N THR A 71 11.32 0.80 9.74
CA THR A 71 9.89 0.65 10.00
C THR A 71 9.11 0.50 8.70
N GLY A 72 7.90 -0.03 8.82
CA GLY A 72 6.97 -0.14 7.71
C GLY A 72 5.54 -0.25 8.21
N TRP A 73 4.59 -0.27 7.30
CA TRP A 73 3.17 -0.24 7.58
C TRP A 73 2.50 -1.54 7.17
N VAL A 74 1.62 -2.03 8.04
CA VAL A 74 0.80 -3.22 7.79
C VAL A 74 -0.66 -2.92 8.06
N SER A 75 -1.55 -3.50 7.26
CA SER A 75 -3.00 -3.36 7.46
C SER A 75 -3.48 -4.28 8.57
N ILE A 76 -4.34 -3.76 9.45
CA ILE A 76 -5.03 -4.54 10.47
C ILE A 76 -6.38 -5.11 9.98
N GLN A 77 -6.85 -4.69 8.81
CA GLN A 77 -8.08 -5.23 8.20
C GLN A 77 -7.89 -6.51 7.41
N THR A 78 -6.64 -6.93 7.15
CA THR A 78 -6.42 -8.19 6.47
C THR A 78 -6.84 -9.37 7.34
N PRO A 79 -7.51 -10.41 6.80
CA PRO A 79 -7.89 -11.60 7.55
C PRO A 79 -6.68 -12.41 8.06
N TYR A 80 -5.48 -12.08 7.58
CA TYR A 80 -4.24 -12.77 7.95
C TYR A 80 -3.56 -12.18 9.18
N SER A 81 -3.96 -10.98 9.63
CA SER A 81 -3.35 -10.31 10.78
C SER A 81 -4.08 -10.62 12.09
N LYS A 82 -3.30 -10.77 13.15
CA LYS A 82 -3.79 -10.84 14.53
C LYS A 82 -3.03 -9.85 15.39
N ILE A 83 -3.77 -8.95 16.05
CA ILE A 83 -3.21 -8.01 17.03
C ILE A 83 -3.25 -8.65 18.41
N ASP A 84 -2.17 -8.48 19.16
CA ASP A 84 -2.09 -8.79 20.59
C ASP A 84 -1.63 -7.53 21.34
N GLY A 85 -2.42 -7.13 22.33
CA GLY A 85 -2.26 -5.88 23.08
C GLY A 85 -3.32 -4.83 22.72
N ASP A 86 -3.21 -3.67 23.33
CA ASP A 86 -4.17 -2.57 23.22
C ASP A 86 -3.62 -1.45 22.31
N LEU A 87 -4.18 -1.32 21.11
CA LEU A 87 -3.81 -0.29 20.14
C LEU A 87 -4.00 1.14 20.69
N SER A 88 -4.97 1.35 21.59
CA SER A 88 -5.22 2.68 22.16
C SER A 88 -4.09 3.21 23.04
N GLN A 89 -3.14 2.36 23.39
CA GLN A 89 -1.94 2.73 24.16
C GLN A 89 -0.78 3.21 23.25
N LEU A 90 -0.94 3.06 21.94
CA LEU A 90 0.07 3.49 20.98
C LEU A 90 -0.06 4.98 20.67
N PRO A 91 1.05 5.64 20.32
CA PRO A 91 0.98 6.99 19.81
C PRO A 91 0.25 7.02 18.46
N ASP A 92 -0.59 8.03 18.31
CA ASP A 92 -1.16 8.39 17.02
C ASP A 92 -0.09 8.95 16.10
N PHE A 93 -0.11 8.52 14.86
CA PHE A 93 0.81 8.99 13.83
C PHE A 93 0.03 9.39 12.58
N THR A 94 0.30 10.56 12.05
CA THR A 94 -0.23 11.00 10.75
C THR A 94 0.86 10.90 9.70
N PHE A 95 0.70 9.97 8.76
CA PHE A 95 1.61 9.84 7.64
C PHE A 95 1.32 10.93 6.60
N THR A 96 2.32 11.73 6.26
CA THR A 96 2.16 12.93 5.42
C THR A 96 2.82 12.85 4.06
N GLU A 97 3.55 11.77 3.77
CA GLU A 97 4.18 11.58 2.48
C GLU A 97 3.19 11.04 1.45
N TRP A 98 3.06 11.73 0.33
CA TRP A 98 2.24 11.26 -0.79
C TRP A 98 2.93 10.13 -1.55
N PRO A 99 2.16 9.22 -2.18
CA PRO A 99 2.72 8.23 -3.09
C PRO A 99 3.45 8.92 -4.25
N ALA A 100 4.54 8.32 -4.72
CA ALA A 100 5.20 8.79 -5.93
C ALA A 100 4.28 8.65 -7.14
N PRO A 101 4.33 9.58 -8.13
CA PRO A 101 3.52 9.50 -9.36
C PRO A 101 3.72 8.16 -10.07
N ALA A 102 2.64 7.63 -10.60
CA ALA A 102 2.62 6.41 -11.39
C ALA A 102 2.05 6.69 -12.78
N TYR A 103 2.26 5.78 -13.72
CA TYR A 103 1.85 5.96 -15.10
C TYR A 103 1.23 4.69 -15.66
N ILE A 104 0.35 4.86 -16.65
CA ILE A 104 -0.15 3.77 -17.50
C ILE A 104 0.19 4.11 -18.94
N LYS A 105 0.73 3.13 -19.65
CA LYS A 105 1.12 3.26 -21.05
C LYS A 105 0.45 2.19 -21.90
N ASN A 106 -0.18 2.62 -23.00
CA ASN A 106 -0.73 1.71 -23.99
C ASN A 106 0.35 1.25 -24.96
N CYS A 107 0.64 -0.04 -24.98
CA CYS A 107 1.60 -0.67 -25.88
C CYS A 107 0.92 -1.57 -26.94
N THR A 108 -0.39 -1.47 -27.10
CA THR A 108 -1.15 -2.22 -28.07
C THR A 108 -1.37 -1.43 -29.37
N GLU A 109 -1.81 -2.11 -30.41
CA GLU A 109 -2.21 -1.50 -31.69
C GLU A 109 -3.59 -0.85 -31.65
N HIS A 110 -4.34 -1.06 -30.57
CA HIS A 110 -5.68 -0.55 -30.39
C HIS A 110 -5.70 0.65 -29.44
N ASP A 111 -6.64 1.54 -29.65
CA ASP A 111 -6.94 2.59 -28.70
C ASP A 111 -7.61 1.99 -27.46
N MET A 112 -7.21 2.45 -26.29
CA MET A 112 -7.70 1.95 -25.01
C MET A 112 -8.43 3.03 -24.22
N PHE A 113 -9.41 2.61 -23.42
CA PHE A 113 -10.05 3.47 -22.44
C PHE A 113 -9.83 2.89 -21.06
N ILE A 114 -9.32 3.67 -20.12
CA ILE A 114 -9.01 3.21 -18.76
C ILE A 114 -9.97 3.78 -17.73
N THR A 115 -10.35 2.96 -16.77
CA THR A 115 -11.14 3.34 -15.59
C THR A 115 -10.45 2.84 -14.31
N PRO A 116 -10.58 3.55 -13.16
CA PRO A 116 -11.18 4.88 -12.99
C PRO A 116 -10.36 5.99 -13.68
N GLY A 117 -10.90 7.17 -13.76
CA GLY A 117 -10.26 8.34 -14.39
C GLY A 117 -10.76 8.60 -15.81
N ASN A 118 -11.45 7.64 -16.44
CA ASN A 118 -12.10 7.78 -17.75
C ASN A 118 -11.17 8.41 -18.81
N THR A 119 -9.98 7.84 -18.94
CA THR A 119 -8.95 8.38 -19.81
C THR A 119 -8.80 7.53 -21.06
N TYR A 120 -8.79 8.21 -22.20
CA TYR A 120 -8.53 7.61 -23.52
C TYR A 120 -7.01 7.58 -23.78
N LEU A 121 -6.48 6.42 -24.14
CA LEU A 121 -5.08 6.20 -24.48
C LEU A 121 -4.98 5.71 -25.91
N PRO A 122 -4.46 6.53 -26.84
CA PRO A 122 -4.23 6.13 -28.23
C PRO A 122 -3.33 4.90 -28.35
N SER A 123 -3.47 4.20 -29.45
CA SER A 123 -2.62 3.07 -29.81
C SER A 123 -1.15 3.44 -29.96
N LEU A 124 -0.27 2.46 -29.90
CA LEU A 124 1.18 2.61 -30.09
C LEU A 124 1.54 3.30 -31.41
N TYR A 125 0.72 3.15 -32.46
CA TYR A 125 0.98 3.67 -33.80
C TYR A 125 0.52 5.11 -34.04
N MET A 126 -0.29 5.67 -33.15
CA MET A 126 -0.59 7.08 -33.24
C MET A 126 0.68 7.88 -32.98
N ASN A 127 1.11 8.62 -34.00
CA ASN A 127 2.39 9.34 -34.09
C ASN A 127 2.51 10.51 -33.09
N ALA A 128 1.91 10.37 -31.96
CA ALA A 128 1.93 11.33 -30.87
C ALA A 128 2.79 10.77 -29.75
N GLN A 129 4.01 11.12 -29.77
CA GLN A 129 5.13 10.72 -28.90
C GLN A 129 4.81 10.77 -27.38
N TYR A 130 3.62 11.25 -26.99
CA TYR A 130 3.26 11.52 -25.60
C TYR A 130 1.83 11.15 -25.22
N LEU A 131 1.00 10.71 -26.15
CA LEU A 131 -0.44 10.53 -25.88
C LEU A 131 -0.84 9.11 -25.50
N ASN A 132 0.05 8.14 -25.66
CA ASN A 132 -0.22 6.75 -25.25
C ASN A 132 0.20 6.46 -23.81
N GLU A 133 0.55 7.49 -23.04
CA GLU A 133 0.89 7.39 -21.63
C GLU A 133 0.16 8.47 -20.82
N VAL A 134 -0.32 8.11 -19.64
CA VAL A 134 -0.99 9.04 -18.72
C VAL A 134 -0.46 8.84 -17.30
N GLN A 135 -0.31 9.94 -16.58
CA GLN A 135 -0.06 9.90 -15.14
C GLN A 135 -1.36 9.54 -14.41
N VAL A 136 -1.27 8.62 -13.48
CA VAL A 136 -2.39 8.13 -12.66
C VAL A 136 -1.99 8.08 -11.19
N ASP A 137 -2.98 8.09 -10.32
CA ASP A 137 -2.76 7.74 -8.93
C ASP A 137 -2.56 6.22 -8.79
N PRO A 138 -1.77 5.75 -7.83
CA PRO A 138 -1.70 4.32 -7.52
C PRO A 138 -3.08 3.73 -7.23
N GLY A 139 -3.36 2.54 -7.79
CA GLY A 139 -4.65 1.89 -7.68
C GLY A 139 -4.84 0.77 -8.69
N THR A 140 -6.06 0.24 -8.75
CA THR A 140 -6.44 -0.77 -9.74
C THR A 140 -7.17 -0.11 -10.89
N TYR A 141 -6.73 -0.40 -12.10
CA TYR A 141 -7.29 0.13 -13.35
C TYR A 141 -7.73 -1.00 -14.26
N VAL A 142 -8.80 -0.75 -15.00
CA VAL A 142 -9.28 -1.65 -16.06
C VAL A 142 -9.14 -0.92 -17.38
N ALA A 143 -8.51 -1.57 -18.35
CA ALA A 143 -8.41 -1.11 -19.72
C ALA A 143 -9.46 -1.82 -20.58
N TYR A 144 -10.16 -1.03 -21.37
CA TYR A 144 -11.17 -1.48 -22.34
C TYR A 144 -10.66 -1.21 -23.75
N ASP A 145 -10.84 -2.16 -24.64
CA ASP A 145 -10.44 -2.05 -26.04
C ASP A 145 -11.50 -1.32 -26.86
N MET A 146 -11.15 -0.13 -27.36
CA MET A 146 -12.04 0.75 -28.10
C MET A 146 -12.15 0.40 -29.59
N PHE A 147 -11.39 -0.59 -30.06
CA PHE A 147 -11.44 -1.05 -31.45
C PHE A 147 -12.72 -1.86 -31.73
N TYR A 148 -13.24 -2.57 -30.74
CA TYR A 148 -14.43 -3.40 -30.85
C TYR A 148 -15.66 -2.66 -30.36
N PRO A 149 -16.81 -2.81 -31.06
CA PRO A 149 -18.06 -2.13 -30.67
C PRO A 149 -18.56 -2.47 -29.25
N GLU A 150 -18.20 -3.65 -28.75
CA GLU A 150 -18.58 -4.13 -27.42
C GLU A 150 -17.67 -3.60 -26.33
N GLU A 151 -16.60 -2.89 -26.68
CA GLU A 151 -15.60 -2.33 -25.76
C GLU A 151 -15.16 -3.36 -24.69
N PRO A 152 -14.65 -4.53 -25.08
CA PRO A 152 -14.34 -5.59 -24.13
C PRO A 152 -13.22 -5.17 -23.19
N GLU A 153 -13.28 -5.69 -21.95
CA GLU A 153 -12.17 -5.60 -21.02
C GLU A 153 -10.93 -6.29 -21.61
N ALA A 154 -9.85 -5.55 -21.75
CA ALA A 154 -8.60 -6.03 -22.29
C ALA A 154 -7.65 -6.50 -21.19
N GLN A 155 -7.46 -5.66 -20.17
CA GLN A 155 -6.49 -5.93 -19.11
C GLN A 155 -6.85 -5.19 -17.83
N THR A 156 -6.65 -5.86 -16.69
CA THR A 156 -6.64 -5.21 -15.36
C THR A 156 -5.20 -4.97 -14.93
N LEU A 157 -4.92 -3.77 -14.42
CA LEU A 157 -3.60 -3.32 -13.97
C LEU A 157 -3.66 -2.91 -12.50
N GLU A 158 -2.74 -3.44 -11.70
CA GLU A 158 -2.51 -2.96 -10.34
C GLU A 158 -1.28 -2.05 -10.35
N ILE A 159 -1.49 -0.77 -10.06
CA ILE A 159 -0.48 0.27 -10.17
C ILE A 159 -0.07 0.74 -8.79
N HIS A 160 1.23 0.68 -8.52
CA HIS A 160 1.85 1.17 -7.29
C HIS A 160 2.63 2.47 -7.56
N GLU A 161 2.97 3.16 -6.50
CA GLU A 161 3.77 4.39 -6.58
C GLU A 161 5.08 4.20 -7.36
N GLY A 162 5.43 5.16 -8.20
CA GLY A 162 6.64 5.16 -9.01
C GLY A 162 6.67 4.12 -10.15
N MET A 163 5.56 3.40 -10.37
CA MET A 163 5.46 2.34 -11.38
C MET A 163 4.91 2.88 -12.70
N THR A 164 5.34 2.31 -13.82
CA THR A 164 4.62 2.40 -15.10
C THR A 164 3.98 1.04 -15.39
N GLY A 165 2.65 1.00 -15.43
CA GLY A 165 1.89 -0.16 -15.89
C GLY A 165 1.79 -0.14 -17.42
N TYR A 166 1.90 -1.30 -18.05
CA TYR A 166 1.82 -1.44 -19.50
C TYR A 166 0.59 -2.23 -19.89
N ILE A 167 -0.26 -1.64 -20.75
CA ILE A 167 -1.32 -2.37 -21.43
C ILE A 167 -0.66 -3.07 -22.61
N THR A 168 -0.64 -4.39 -22.57
CA THR A 168 0.04 -5.24 -23.57
C THR A 168 -0.88 -6.26 -24.21
N ILE A 169 -2.13 -6.32 -23.78
CA ILE A 169 -3.15 -7.26 -24.24
C ILE A 169 -4.33 -6.47 -24.78
N ASN A 170 -4.79 -6.79 -25.97
CA ASN A 170 -6.02 -6.24 -26.54
C ASN A 170 -7.26 -7.01 -26.10
N GLY A 171 -8.46 -6.56 -26.47
CA GLY A 171 -9.73 -7.15 -26.04
C GLY A 171 -9.99 -8.57 -26.55
N VAL A 172 -9.14 -9.13 -27.41
CA VAL A 172 -9.20 -10.53 -27.87
C VAL A 172 -8.05 -11.38 -27.31
N GLY A 173 -7.21 -10.79 -26.44
CA GLY A 173 -6.15 -11.51 -25.75
C GLY A 173 -4.84 -11.69 -26.55
N GLU A 174 -4.58 -10.81 -27.53
CA GLU A 174 -3.36 -10.79 -28.36
C GLU A 174 -2.42 -9.64 -27.97
#